data_776bea846d261f18e5407eeced84669a
#
_entry.id   776bea846d261f18e5407eeced84669a
#
_cell.length_a   1.000
_cell.length_b   1.000
_cell.length_c   1.000
_cell.angle_alpha   90.00
_cell.angle_beta   90.00
_cell.angle_gamma   90.00
#
_symmetry.space_group_name_H-M   'P 1'
#
loop_
_entity.id
_entity.type
_entity.pdbx_description
1 polymer ?
#
loop_
_entity_poly.entity_id
_entity_poly.type
_entity_poly.pdbx_seq_one_letter_code
_entity_poly.pdbx_strand_id
1 'polypeptide(L)'
;MIAQILIADDNVDITALLEEYLKSKNHRVLAAHDGFQLAQKAAEHRPHLIIADIQMPGAYGSSVYQVLQKDPYTKNIPVLFISAYSHEKLKNILPNDPKTRFLQKPISFADLDRCINELLPLGGYVP
;
A
#
# COMPACT_ATOMS: atom_id res chain seq x y z
N MET A 1 2.09 -17.94 5.00
CA MET A 1 1.05 -16.90 4.89
C MET A 1 1.00 -16.40 3.45
N ILE A 2 -0.14 -16.51 2.80
CA ILE A 2 -0.31 -16.07 1.41
C ILE A 2 -1.37 -14.98 1.38
N ALA A 3 -0.95 -13.75 1.06
CA ALA A 3 -1.85 -12.63 0.92
C ALA A 3 -1.77 -12.08 -0.50
N GLN A 4 -2.82 -11.40 -0.94
CA GLN A 4 -2.78 -10.62 -2.17
C GLN A 4 -2.46 -9.18 -1.81
N ILE A 5 -1.39 -8.65 -2.39
CA ILE A 5 -0.88 -7.31 -2.09
C ILE A 5 -0.87 -6.50 -3.38
N LEU A 6 -1.47 -5.32 -3.32
CA LEU A 6 -1.46 -4.37 -4.42
C LEU A 6 -0.41 -3.31 -4.15
N ILE A 7 0.55 -3.17 -5.05
CA ILE A 7 1.62 -2.18 -4.96
C ILE A 7 1.33 -1.07 -5.97
N ALA A 8 1.37 0.17 -5.52
CA ALA A 8 1.17 1.32 -6.37
C ALA A 8 2.33 2.30 -6.24
N ASP A 9 3.09 2.46 -7.33
CA ASP A 9 4.21 3.39 -7.42
C ASP A 9 4.45 3.67 -8.91
N ASP A 10 4.73 4.91 -9.27
CA ASP A 10 5.04 5.26 -10.66
C ASP A 10 6.47 4.87 -11.05
N ASN A 11 7.33 4.56 -10.08
CA ASN A 11 8.68 4.07 -10.33
C ASN A 11 8.65 2.56 -10.56
N VAL A 12 8.84 2.15 -11.82
CA VAL A 12 8.76 0.73 -12.21
C VAL A 12 9.86 -0.12 -11.56
N ASP A 13 11.01 0.46 -11.25
CA ASP A 13 12.09 -0.28 -10.57
C ASP A 13 11.71 -0.63 -9.14
N ILE A 14 11.03 0.28 -8.46
CA ILE A 14 10.55 0.04 -7.08
C ILE A 14 9.44 -1.00 -7.08
N THR A 15 8.47 -0.90 -7.98
CA THR A 15 7.41 -1.91 -8.06
C THR A 15 7.98 -3.28 -8.39
N ALA A 16 8.94 -3.36 -9.31
CA ALA A 16 9.58 -4.63 -9.66
C ALA A 16 10.34 -5.23 -8.48
N LEU A 17 11.08 -4.41 -7.74
CA LEU A 17 11.83 -4.87 -6.56
C LEU A 17 10.90 -5.39 -5.47
N LEU A 18 9.86 -4.65 -5.14
CA LEU A 18 8.89 -5.05 -4.12
C LEU A 18 8.12 -6.30 -4.56
N GLU A 19 7.74 -6.36 -5.84
CA GLU A 19 7.03 -7.51 -6.39
C GLU A 19 7.88 -8.78 -6.27
N GLU A 20 9.16 -8.71 -6.66
CA GLU A 20 10.06 -9.84 -6.56
C GLU A 20 10.21 -10.31 -5.11
N TYR A 21 10.42 -9.36 -4.19
CA TYR A 21 10.57 -9.71 -2.77
C TYR A 21 9.31 -10.36 -2.21
N LEU A 22 8.15 -9.77 -2.46
CA LEU A 22 6.89 -10.28 -1.92
C LEU A 22 6.51 -11.63 -2.52
N LYS A 23 6.79 -11.85 -3.81
CA LYS A 23 6.61 -13.17 -4.43
C LYS A 23 7.54 -14.21 -3.81
N SER A 24 8.75 -13.83 -3.43
CA SER A 24 9.68 -14.74 -2.73
C SER A 24 9.13 -15.17 -1.36
N LYS A 25 8.22 -14.41 -0.79
CA LYS A 25 7.52 -14.71 0.46
C LYS A 25 6.16 -15.41 0.21
N ASN A 26 5.91 -15.83 -1.02
CA ASN A 26 4.71 -16.55 -1.45
C ASN A 26 3.43 -15.70 -1.49
N HIS A 27 3.56 -14.36 -1.49
CA HIS A 27 2.42 -13.50 -1.68
C HIS A 27 2.06 -13.38 -3.16
N ARG A 28 0.78 -13.13 -3.44
CA ARG A 28 0.31 -12.71 -4.76
C ARG A 28 0.42 -11.20 -4.86
N VAL A 29 0.92 -10.70 -5.99
CA VAL A 29 1.20 -9.28 -6.15
C VAL A 29 0.51 -8.74 -7.39
N LEU A 30 -0.15 -7.61 -7.22
CA LEU A 30 -0.70 -6.79 -8.30
C LEU A 30 0.05 -5.46 -8.28
N ALA A 31 0.23 -4.86 -9.45
CA ALA A 31 0.91 -3.57 -9.57
C ALA A 31 0.00 -2.53 -10.23
N ALA A 32 0.07 -1.31 -9.72
CA ALA A 32 -0.56 -0.13 -10.30
C ALA A 32 0.50 0.98 -10.40
N HIS A 33 0.38 1.83 -11.42
CA HIS A 33 1.41 2.84 -11.70
C HIS A 33 0.90 4.26 -11.56
N ASP A 34 -0.36 4.44 -11.22
CA ASP A 34 -0.95 5.74 -10.88
C ASP A 34 -2.14 5.56 -9.94
N GLY A 35 -2.68 6.67 -9.45
CA GLY A 35 -3.77 6.63 -8.49
C GLY A 35 -5.07 6.08 -9.06
N PHE A 36 -5.33 6.29 -10.34
CA PHE A 36 -6.52 5.76 -11.00
C PHE A 36 -6.46 4.23 -11.07
N GLN A 37 -5.33 3.68 -11.51
CA GLN A 37 -5.13 2.23 -11.55
C GLN A 37 -5.21 1.62 -10.16
N LEU A 38 -4.67 2.30 -9.14
CA LEU A 38 -4.74 1.83 -7.77
C LEU A 38 -6.18 1.68 -7.31
N ALA A 39 -6.99 2.70 -7.49
CA ALA A 39 -8.40 2.68 -7.07
C ALA A 39 -9.17 1.59 -7.83
N GLN A 40 -8.96 1.49 -9.14
CA GLN A 40 -9.62 0.50 -9.98
C GLN A 40 -9.28 -0.93 -9.56
N LYS A 41 -7.99 -1.23 -9.42
CA LYS A 41 -7.55 -2.58 -9.06
C LYS A 41 -7.94 -2.95 -7.63
N ALA A 42 -7.94 -2.00 -6.71
CA ALA A 42 -8.40 -2.24 -5.34
C ALA A 42 -9.87 -2.65 -5.33
N ALA A 43 -10.72 -1.96 -6.09
CA ALA A 43 -12.14 -2.27 -6.16
C ALA A 43 -12.39 -3.62 -6.84
N GLU A 44 -11.65 -3.93 -7.91
CA GLU A 44 -11.82 -5.17 -8.67
C GLU A 44 -11.33 -6.41 -7.92
N HIS A 45 -10.15 -6.31 -7.32
CA HIS A 45 -9.45 -7.47 -6.75
C HIS A 45 -9.56 -7.57 -5.24
N ARG A 46 -9.91 -6.49 -4.55
CA ARG A 46 -10.05 -6.45 -3.09
C ARG A 46 -8.84 -7.10 -2.39
N PRO A 47 -7.63 -6.53 -2.58
CA PRO A 47 -6.43 -7.12 -1.99
C PRO A 47 -6.48 -7.08 -0.47
N HIS A 48 -5.64 -7.88 0.17
CA HIS A 48 -5.54 -7.91 1.62
C HIS A 48 -4.75 -6.73 2.18
N LEU A 49 -3.89 -6.13 1.36
CA LEU A 49 -3.03 -5.01 1.73
C LEU A 49 -2.72 -4.18 0.50
N ILE A 50 -2.64 -2.86 0.69
CA ILE A 50 -2.17 -1.93 -0.34
C ILE A 50 -0.86 -1.30 0.14
N ILE A 51 0.15 -1.28 -0.73
CA ILE A 51 1.39 -0.52 -0.53
C ILE A 51 1.37 0.59 -1.57
N ALA A 52 1.32 1.84 -1.14
CA ALA A 52 1.10 2.96 -2.04
C ALA A 52 2.09 4.09 -1.81
N ASP A 53 2.75 4.54 -2.89
CA ASP A 53 3.48 5.79 -2.88
C ASP A 53 2.49 6.95 -2.70
N ILE A 54 2.82 7.88 -1.82
CA ILE A 54 2.00 9.07 -1.59
C ILE A 54 2.00 9.98 -2.80
N GLN A 55 3.09 9.99 -3.56
CA GLN A 55 3.24 10.87 -4.72
C GLN A 55 3.22 10.06 -6.02
N MET A 56 2.06 10.01 -6.65
CA MET A 56 1.88 9.37 -7.95
C MET A 56 1.12 10.31 -8.89
N PRO A 57 1.36 10.22 -10.22
CA PRO A 57 0.52 10.90 -11.19
C PRO A 57 -0.95 10.47 -11.07
N GLY A 58 -1.86 11.41 -11.31
CA GLY A 58 -3.29 11.16 -11.29
C GLY A 58 -3.96 11.29 -9.92
N ALA A 59 -3.23 11.10 -8.83
CA ALA A 59 -3.71 11.36 -7.47
C ALA A 59 -2.57 11.31 -6.47
N TYR A 60 -2.60 12.18 -5.48
CA TYR A 60 -1.77 12.00 -4.29
C TYR A 60 -2.35 10.86 -3.45
N GLY A 61 -1.49 10.13 -2.72
CA GLY A 61 -1.91 9.00 -1.90
C GLY A 61 -3.04 9.33 -0.92
N SER A 62 -3.05 10.56 -0.37
CA SER A 62 -4.12 11.00 0.52
C SER A 62 -5.48 11.08 -0.20
N SER A 63 -5.49 11.50 -1.47
CA SER A 63 -6.73 11.56 -2.27
C SER A 63 -7.23 10.16 -2.61
N VAL A 64 -6.33 9.26 -2.96
CA VAL A 64 -6.68 7.86 -3.23
C VAL A 64 -7.21 7.20 -1.97
N TYR A 65 -6.60 7.47 -0.81
CA TYR A 65 -7.06 6.93 0.46
C TYR A 65 -8.52 7.35 0.74
N GLN A 66 -8.86 8.61 0.48
CA GLN A 66 -10.23 9.08 0.65
C GLN A 66 -11.20 8.33 -0.26
N VAL A 67 -10.82 8.08 -1.52
CA VAL A 67 -11.63 7.30 -2.45
C VAL A 67 -11.84 5.88 -1.91
N LEU A 68 -10.78 5.24 -1.43
CA LEU A 68 -10.87 3.89 -0.87
C LEU A 68 -11.78 3.84 0.37
N GLN A 69 -11.78 4.90 1.20
CA GLN A 69 -12.60 4.95 2.41
C GLN A 69 -14.10 5.12 2.12
N LYS A 70 -14.46 5.62 0.95
CA LYS A 70 -15.87 5.81 0.54
C LYS A 70 -16.51 4.55 -0.03
N ASP A 71 -15.70 3.56 -0.42
CA ASP A 71 -16.19 2.32 -1.01
C ASP A 71 -16.26 1.23 0.09
N PRO A 72 -17.46 0.66 0.33
CA PRO A 72 -17.59 -0.38 1.37
C PRO A 72 -16.70 -1.60 1.14
N TYR A 73 -16.31 -1.88 -0.11
CA TYR A 73 -15.45 -3.03 -0.43
C TYR A 73 -13.97 -2.77 -0.20
N THR A 74 -13.54 -1.49 -0.13
CA THR A 74 -12.12 -1.14 0.01
C THR A 74 -11.79 -0.42 1.31
N LYS A 75 -12.79 0.11 2.03
CA LYS A 75 -12.57 0.95 3.22
C LYS A 75 -11.80 0.25 4.35
N ASN A 76 -11.86 -1.08 4.43
CA ASN A 76 -11.20 -1.85 5.49
C ASN A 76 -9.85 -2.42 5.07
N ILE A 77 -9.42 -2.19 3.83
CA ILE A 77 -8.11 -2.66 3.36
C ILE A 77 -7.02 -1.81 4.02
N PRO A 78 -6.09 -2.42 4.75
CA PRO A 78 -4.98 -1.66 5.33
C PRO A 78 -4.04 -1.13 4.26
N VAL A 79 -3.43 0.02 4.55
CA VAL A 79 -2.57 0.71 3.60
C VAL A 79 -1.22 1.01 4.24
N LEU A 80 -0.16 0.59 3.57
CA LEU A 80 1.20 0.99 3.88
C LEU A 80 1.60 2.08 2.89
N PHE A 81 1.74 3.30 3.38
CA PHE A 81 2.23 4.42 2.58
C PHE A 81 3.75 4.40 2.51
N ILE A 82 4.28 4.67 1.33
CA ILE A 82 5.71 4.82 1.11
C ILE A 82 5.99 6.15 0.43
N SER A 83 7.15 6.75 0.70
CA SER A 83 7.56 8.00 0.09
C SER A 83 9.06 8.23 0.25
N ALA A 84 9.66 8.99 -0.68
CA ALA A 84 11.01 9.52 -0.52
C ALA A 84 11.08 10.61 0.56
N TYR A 85 9.96 11.26 0.85
CA TYR A 85 9.91 12.30 1.89
C TYR A 85 9.80 11.70 3.29
N SER A 86 10.29 12.45 4.28
CA SER A 86 10.26 12.01 5.68
C SER A 86 8.83 12.08 6.25
N HIS A 87 8.60 11.32 7.31
CA HIS A 87 7.35 11.39 8.07
C HIS A 87 7.05 12.80 8.54
N GLU A 88 8.08 13.54 8.96
CA GLU A 88 7.93 14.92 9.44
C GLU A 88 7.32 15.83 8.37
N LYS A 89 7.74 15.67 7.10
CA LYS A 89 7.19 16.46 6.00
C LYS A 89 5.76 16.05 5.64
N LEU A 90 5.39 14.81 5.90
CA LEU A 90 4.12 14.23 5.46
C LEU A 90 3.08 14.13 6.56
N LYS A 91 3.42 14.45 7.81
CA LYS A 91 2.56 14.20 8.97
C LYS A 91 1.17 14.84 8.88
N ASN A 92 1.05 15.95 8.14
CA ASN A 92 -0.23 16.65 7.99
C ASN A 92 -1.12 16.07 6.88
N ILE A 93 -0.56 15.22 6.01
CA ILE A 93 -1.30 14.60 4.92
C ILE A 93 -1.48 13.09 5.10
N LEU A 94 -0.70 12.48 5.99
CA LEU A 94 -0.88 11.06 6.30
C LEU A 94 -2.15 10.88 7.15
N PRO A 95 -3.00 9.89 6.82
CA PRO A 95 -4.20 9.66 7.61
C PRO A 95 -3.86 9.16 9.01
N ASN A 96 -4.65 9.60 9.99
CA ASN A 96 -4.56 9.10 11.36
C ASN A 96 -5.54 7.93 11.51
N ASP A 97 -5.16 6.78 10.97
CA ASP A 97 -5.99 5.58 10.95
C ASP A 97 -5.13 4.40 11.40
N PRO A 98 -5.58 3.61 12.41
CA PRO A 98 -4.82 2.46 12.89
C PRO A 98 -4.53 1.41 11.81
N LYS A 99 -5.27 1.39 10.70
CA LYS A 99 -5.01 0.49 9.57
C LYS A 99 -3.96 1.02 8.61
N THR A 100 -3.20 2.03 8.97
CA THR A 100 -2.17 2.60 8.12
C THR A 100 -0.80 2.59 8.78
N ARG A 101 0.24 2.49 7.98
CA ARG A 101 1.64 2.66 8.39
C ARG A 101 2.36 3.45 7.33
N PHE A 102 3.55 3.91 7.65
CA PHE A 102 4.39 4.68 6.74
C PHE A 102 5.83 4.19 6.79
N LEU A 103 6.45 4.04 5.62
CA LEU A 103 7.88 3.78 5.49
C LEU A 103 8.50 4.78 4.52
N GLN A 104 9.64 5.34 4.90
CA GLN A 104 10.42 6.22 4.04
C GLN A 104 11.32 5.38 3.14
N LYS A 105 11.42 5.77 1.86
CA LYS A 105 12.37 5.17 0.93
C LYS A 105 13.80 5.62 1.26
N PRO A 106 14.82 4.77 1.09
CA PRO A 106 14.76 3.40 0.61
C PRO A 106 14.16 2.45 1.66
N ILE A 107 13.36 1.48 1.21
CA ILE A 107 12.61 0.61 2.11
C ILE A 107 13.51 -0.56 2.55
N SER A 108 13.62 -0.74 3.87
CA SER A 108 14.23 -1.94 4.45
C SER A 108 13.23 -3.09 4.37
N PHE A 109 13.67 -4.27 3.92
CA PHE A 109 12.80 -5.44 3.88
C PHE A 109 12.38 -5.90 5.29
N ALA A 110 13.22 -5.69 6.29
CA ALA A 110 12.86 -5.97 7.69
C ALA A 110 11.69 -5.09 8.15
N ASP A 111 11.74 -3.79 7.84
CA ASP A 111 10.67 -2.86 8.16
C ASP A 111 9.40 -3.18 7.36
N LEU A 112 9.55 -3.57 6.10
CA LEU A 112 8.44 -3.98 5.24
C LEU A 112 7.73 -5.19 5.83
N ASP A 113 8.47 -6.23 6.21
CA ASP A 113 7.91 -7.44 6.83
C ASP A 113 7.16 -7.11 8.12
N ARG A 114 7.74 -6.25 8.95
CA ARG A 114 7.11 -5.83 10.20
C ARG A 114 5.78 -5.13 9.94
N CYS A 115 5.74 -4.19 9.01
CA CYS A 115 4.51 -3.47 8.66
C CYS A 115 3.45 -4.40 8.09
N ILE A 116 3.83 -5.33 7.21
CA ILE A 116 2.90 -6.29 6.64
C ILE A 116 2.29 -7.17 7.74
N ASN A 117 3.12 -7.68 8.65
CA ASN A 117 2.65 -8.53 9.74
C ASN A 117 1.73 -7.78 10.70
N GLU A 118 1.96 -6.49 10.92
CA GLU A 118 1.10 -5.66 11.76
C GLU A 118 -0.22 -5.30 11.06
N LEU A 119 -0.18 -5.03 9.76
CA LEU A 119 -1.34 -4.51 9.03
C LEU A 119 -2.32 -5.59 8.57
N LEU A 120 -1.85 -6.74 8.12
CA LEU A 120 -2.73 -7.77 7.58
C LEU A 120 -3.87 -8.15 8.53
N PRO A 121 -3.61 -8.42 9.83
CA PRO A 121 -4.70 -8.75 10.75
C PRO A 121 -5.71 -7.61 10.94
N LEU A 122 -5.28 -6.36 10.85
CA LEU A 122 -6.15 -5.20 11.06
C LEU A 122 -7.20 -5.06 9.95
N GLY A 123 -6.94 -5.61 8.76
CA GLY A 123 -7.90 -5.67 7.66
C GLY A 123 -8.76 -6.93 7.65
N GLY A 124 -8.65 -7.77 8.68
CA GLY A 124 -9.42 -9.01 8.77
C GLY A 124 -8.78 -10.21 8.08
N TYR A 125 -7.54 -10.08 7.59
CA TYR A 125 -6.85 -11.21 6.97
C TYR A 125 -6.54 -12.29 8.02
N VAL A 126 -6.90 -13.52 7.69
CA VAL A 126 -6.63 -14.71 8.52
C VAL A 126 -5.78 -15.65 7.69
N PRO A 127 -4.56 -15.99 8.13
CA PRO A 127 -3.68 -16.89 7.39
C PRO A 127 -4.22 -18.33 7.33
#